data_b09b0c4631f9393533996923891b8c07
#
_entry.id   b09b0c4631f9393533996923891b8c07
#
_cell.length_a   1.000
_cell.length_b   1.000
_cell.length_c   1.000
_cell.angle_alpha   90.00
_cell.angle_beta   90.00
_cell.angle_gamma   90.00
#
_symmetry.space_group_name_H-M   'P 1'
#
loop_
_entity.id
_entity.type
_entity.pdbx_description
1 polymer ?
#
loop_
_entity_poly.entity_id
_entity_poly.type
_entity_poly.pdbx_seq_one_letter_code
_entity_poly.pdbx_strand_id
1 'polypeptide(L)'
;ARLAYIGGLKQPTEQQRLFAELAGRLLGGNPLTAKDVRDLKTLEAAEKADERAQAARRQAAKILTEKNAAERKARTRNLIQAGGLLVVAGFADGKTGLLRVSPAELVGALAELAAREPSPIEREAWKRAGDELLSAKNSAKGKA
;
A
#
# COMPACT_ATOMS: atom_id res chain seq x y z
N ALA A 1 -16.15 29.78 -5.67
CA ALA A 1 -15.38 28.51 -5.92
C ALA A 1 -16.32 27.36 -6.33
N ARG A 2 -17.38 27.01 -5.54
CA ARG A 2 -18.21 25.81 -5.80
C ARG A 2 -19.05 25.92 -7.09
N LEU A 3 -19.64 27.08 -7.38
CA LEU A 3 -20.37 27.31 -8.63
C LEU A 3 -19.49 27.11 -9.87
N ALA A 4 -18.27 27.64 -9.85
CA ALA A 4 -17.31 27.45 -10.94
C ALA A 4 -16.94 25.96 -11.13
N TYR A 5 -16.83 25.22 -10.03
CA TYR A 5 -16.61 23.77 -10.09
C TYR A 5 -17.78 23.05 -10.75
N ILE A 6 -19.02 23.32 -10.30
CA ILE A 6 -20.23 22.69 -10.87
C ILE A 6 -20.38 23.04 -12.35
N GLY A 7 -20.10 24.29 -12.73
CA GLY A 7 -20.14 24.73 -14.14
C GLY A 7 -19.12 24.05 -15.04
N GLY A 8 -18.02 23.50 -14.48
CA GLY A 8 -17.03 22.71 -15.20
C GLY A 8 -17.33 21.22 -15.31
N LEU A 9 -18.38 20.72 -14.63
CA LEU A 9 -18.74 19.30 -14.68
C LEU A 9 -19.42 18.96 -16.01
N LYS A 10 -19.00 17.87 -16.65
CA LYS A 10 -19.64 17.35 -17.87
C LYS A 10 -21.07 16.86 -17.61
N GLN A 11 -21.32 16.30 -16.45
CA GLN A 11 -22.62 15.76 -16.04
C GLN A 11 -22.89 16.11 -14.56
N PRO A 12 -23.34 17.33 -14.26
CA PRO A 12 -23.77 17.70 -12.92
C PRO A 12 -25.04 16.93 -12.53
N THR A 13 -25.17 16.57 -11.26
CA THR A 13 -26.40 15.95 -10.73
C THR A 13 -27.56 16.97 -10.74
N GLU A 14 -28.81 16.49 -10.63
CA GLU A 14 -29.98 17.37 -10.50
C GLU A 14 -29.85 18.33 -9.32
N GLN A 15 -29.38 17.85 -8.19
CA GLN A 15 -29.11 18.65 -7.01
C GLN A 15 -28.11 19.77 -7.29
N GLN A 16 -27.03 19.47 -8.00
CA GLN A 16 -26.00 20.45 -8.36
C GLN A 16 -26.52 21.48 -9.36
N ARG A 17 -27.36 21.06 -10.32
CA ARG A 17 -28.01 21.98 -11.26
C ARG A 17 -28.93 22.95 -10.53
N LEU A 18 -29.80 22.44 -9.64
CA LEU A 18 -30.71 23.28 -8.85
C LEU A 18 -29.95 24.25 -7.93
N PHE A 19 -28.89 23.77 -7.28
CA PHE A 19 -28.01 24.62 -6.48
C PHE A 19 -27.39 25.74 -7.32
N ALA A 20 -26.87 25.42 -8.51
CA ALA A 20 -26.24 26.39 -9.40
C ALA A 20 -27.25 27.42 -9.92
N GLU A 21 -28.46 26.99 -10.24
CA GLU A 21 -29.56 27.87 -10.67
C GLU A 21 -29.95 28.85 -9.56
N LEU A 22 -30.28 28.35 -8.36
CA LEU A 22 -30.72 29.21 -7.25
C LEU A 22 -29.61 30.19 -6.79
N ALA A 23 -28.37 29.69 -6.70
CA ALA A 23 -27.22 30.51 -6.36
C ALA A 23 -26.89 31.52 -7.46
N GLY A 24 -27.04 31.18 -8.73
CA GLY A 24 -26.89 32.10 -9.86
C GLY A 24 -27.93 33.21 -9.84
N ARG A 25 -29.19 32.89 -9.56
CA ARG A 25 -30.28 33.88 -9.38
C ARG A 25 -29.97 34.87 -8.23
N LEU A 26 -29.51 34.33 -7.07
CA LEU A 26 -29.13 35.18 -5.93
C LEU A 26 -27.99 36.15 -6.28
N LEU A 27 -26.95 35.67 -6.93
CA LEU A 27 -25.79 36.46 -7.34
C LEU A 27 -26.14 37.50 -8.42
N GLY A 28 -27.09 37.19 -9.30
CA GLY A 28 -27.61 38.08 -10.32
C GLY A 28 -28.57 39.13 -9.80
N GLY A 29 -28.81 39.21 -8.49
CA GLY A 29 -29.72 40.18 -7.87
C GLY A 29 -31.21 39.88 -8.10
N ASN A 30 -31.57 38.72 -8.62
CA ASN A 30 -32.95 38.29 -8.81
C ASN A 30 -33.59 37.88 -7.49
N PRO A 31 -34.85 38.33 -7.21
CA PRO A 31 -35.52 38.01 -5.95
C PRO A 31 -35.77 36.47 -5.85
N LEU A 32 -35.40 35.91 -4.72
CA LEU A 32 -35.71 34.51 -4.35
C LEU A 32 -36.95 34.50 -3.46
N THR A 33 -37.80 33.49 -3.64
CA THR A 33 -38.91 33.25 -2.72
C THR A 33 -38.38 32.73 -1.37
N ALA A 34 -39.19 32.81 -0.31
CA ALA A 34 -38.83 32.26 1.00
C ALA A 34 -38.58 30.73 0.96
N LYS A 35 -39.18 30.06 -0.01
CA LYS A 35 -38.94 28.64 -0.27
C LYS A 35 -37.55 28.46 -0.91
N ASP A 36 -37.25 29.22 -1.97
CA ASP A 36 -35.95 29.11 -2.68
C ASP A 36 -34.78 29.37 -1.73
N VAL A 37 -34.92 30.30 -0.78
CA VAL A 37 -33.87 30.58 0.21
C VAL A 37 -33.63 29.37 1.15
N ARG A 38 -34.71 28.70 1.57
CA ARG A 38 -34.58 27.49 2.41
C ARG A 38 -33.95 26.33 1.62
N ASP A 39 -34.43 26.13 0.40
CA ASP A 39 -33.91 25.09 -0.49
C ASP A 39 -32.44 25.31 -0.81
N LEU A 40 -32.04 26.55 -1.09
CA LEU A 40 -30.63 26.90 -1.34
C LEU A 40 -29.74 26.61 -0.13
N LYS A 41 -30.19 26.92 1.10
CA LYS A 41 -29.44 26.60 2.33
C LYS A 41 -29.25 25.09 2.50
N THR A 42 -30.30 24.32 2.24
CA THR A 42 -30.26 22.86 2.33
C THR A 42 -29.29 22.27 1.28
N LEU A 43 -29.39 22.75 0.04
CA LEU A 43 -28.50 22.33 -1.05
C LEU A 43 -27.04 22.72 -0.78
N GLU A 44 -26.79 23.92 -0.23
CA GLU A 44 -25.44 24.33 0.17
C GLU A 44 -24.85 23.42 1.26
N ALA A 45 -25.67 23.06 2.25
CA ALA A 45 -25.24 22.13 3.30
C ALA A 45 -24.91 20.74 2.75
N ALA A 46 -25.73 20.24 1.82
CA ALA A 46 -25.49 18.95 1.15
C ALA A 46 -24.21 18.99 0.31
N GLU A 47 -23.99 20.04 -0.48
CA GLU A 47 -22.76 20.18 -1.27
C GLU A 47 -21.50 20.27 -0.39
N LYS A 48 -21.57 20.95 0.76
CA LYS A 48 -20.45 20.96 1.74
C LYS A 48 -20.22 19.60 2.36
N ALA A 49 -21.28 18.83 2.61
CA ALA A 49 -21.16 17.46 3.13
C ALA A 49 -20.51 16.53 2.10
N ASP A 50 -20.93 16.61 0.85
CA ASP A 50 -20.32 15.84 -0.26
C ASP A 50 -18.85 16.16 -0.47
N GLU A 51 -18.47 17.43 -0.40
CA GLU A 51 -17.08 17.85 -0.50
C GLU A 51 -16.21 17.26 0.63
N ARG A 52 -16.74 17.30 1.87
CA ARG A 52 -16.07 16.69 3.03
C ARG A 52 -15.96 15.16 2.88
N ALA A 53 -17.02 14.50 2.40
CA ALA A 53 -17.04 13.08 2.16
C ALA A 53 -16.02 12.67 1.07
N GLN A 54 -15.93 13.44 -0.02
CA GLN A 54 -14.94 13.20 -1.06
C GLN A 54 -13.50 13.39 -0.54
N ALA A 55 -13.25 14.45 0.26
CA ALA A 55 -11.95 14.67 0.88
C ALA A 55 -11.57 13.52 1.81
N ALA A 56 -12.50 13.05 2.65
CA ALA A 56 -12.30 11.90 3.52
C ALA A 56 -12.00 10.62 2.75
N ARG A 57 -12.73 10.36 1.65
CA ARG A 57 -12.47 9.19 0.77
C ARG A 57 -11.09 9.25 0.12
N ARG A 58 -10.65 10.42 -0.35
CA ARG A 58 -9.30 10.61 -0.91
C ARG A 58 -8.23 10.36 0.15
N GLN A 59 -8.44 10.84 1.36
CA GLN A 59 -7.52 10.60 2.49
C GLN A 59 -7.44 9.10 2.84
N ALA A 60 -8.58 8.42 2.94
CA ALA A 60 -8.63 6.99 3.19
C ALA A 60 -7.94 6.19 2.08
N ALA A 61 -8.17 6.53 0.81
CA ALA A 61 -7.49 5.90 -0.32
C ALA A 61 -5.96 6.07 -0.26
N LYS A 62 -5.48 7.27 0.13
CA LYS A 62 -4.05 7.53 0.33
C LYS A 62 -3.47 6.64 1.42
N ILE A 63 -4.13 6.55 2.58
CA ILE A 63 -3.68 5.69 3.69
C ILE A 63 -3.58 4.22 3.25
N LEU A 64 -4.60 3.71 2.53
CA LEU A 64 -4.58 2.34 2.01
C LEU A 64 -3.43 2.11 1.02
N THR A 65 -3.19 3.08 0.13
CA THR A 65 -2.08 3.00 -0.83
C THR A 65 -0.72 2.98 -0.13
N GLU A 66 -0.53 3.83 0.87
CA GLU A 66 0.70 3.87 1.67
C GLU A 66 0.91 2.58 2.46
N LYS A 67 -0.14 2.04 3.09
CA LYS A 67 -0.09 0.74 3.78
C LYS A 67 0.31 -0.38 2.83
N ASN A 68 -0.37 -0.50 1.69
CA ASN A 68 -0.07 -1.53 0.70
C ASN A 68 1.36 -1.40 0.13
N ALA A 69 1.86 -0.18 -0.03
CA ALA A 69 3.24 0.07 -0.45
C ALA A 69 4.25 -0.37 0.63
N ALA A 70 3.97 -0.08 1.90
CA ALA A 70 4.80 -0.49 3.03
C ALA A 70 4.84 -2.03 3.16
N GLU A 71 3.69 -2.70 3.05
CA GLU A 71 3.59 -4.16 3.10
C GLU A 71 4.38 -4.82 1.94
N ARG A 72 4.24 -4.30 0.71
CA ARG A 72 5.03 -4.78 -0.44
C ARG A 72 6.52 -4.59 -0.20
N LYS A 73 6.94 -3.44 0.31
CA LYS A 73 8.35 -3.16 0.63
C LYS A 73 8.88 -4.11 1.70
N ALA A 74 8.10 -4.35 2.76
CA ALA A 74 8.46 -5.30 3.82
C ALA A 74 8.59 -6.73 3.26
N ARG A 75 7.62 -7.18 2.46
CA ARG A 75 7.67 -8.49 1.80
C ARG A 75 8.90 -8.64 0.90
N THR A 76 9.19 -7.64 0.06
CA THR A 76 10.37 -7.64 -0.80
C THR A 76 11.66 -7.73 0.03
N ARG A 77 11.76 -6.95 1.11
CA ARG A 77 12.91 -6.99 2.02
C ARG A 77 13.09 -8.39 2.63
N ASN A 78 12.01 -9.02 3.09
CA ASN A 78 12.06 -10.37 3.65
C ASN A 78 12.51 -11.40 2.61
N LEU A 79 12.02 -11.30 1.37
CA LEU A 79 12.46 -12.18 0.28
C LEU A 79 13.94 -11.99 -0.06
N ILE A 80 14.43 -10.76 -0.09
CA ILE A 80 15.86 -10.48 -0.29
C ILE A 80 16.70 -11.06 0.84
N GLN A 81 16.25 -10.93 2.09
CA GLN A 81 16.93 -11.54 3.24
C GLN A 81 16.96 -13.07 3.15
N ALA A 82 15.84 -13.71 2.81
CA ALA A 82 15.78 -15.14 2.59
C ALA A 82 16.71 -15.60 1.47
N GLY A 83 16.73 -14.88 0.34
CA GLY A 83 17.69 -15.12 -0.75
C GLY A 83 19.14 -14.98 -0.30
N GLY A 84 19.42 -13.98 0.55
CA GLY A 84 20.75 -13.81 1.16
C GLY A 84 21.19 -15.01 2.02
N LEU A 85 20.26 -15.67 2.70
CA LEU A 85 20.55 -16.89 3.47
C LEU A 85 20.94 -18.07 2.55
N LEU A 86 20.32 -18.19 1.37
CA LEU A 86 20.71 -19.20 0.37
C LEU A 86 22.15 -19.00 -0.12
N VAL A 87 22.58 -17.74 -0.27
CA VAL A 87 23.98 -17.41 -0.60
C VAL A 87 24.90 -17.81 0.55
N VAL A 88 24.54 -17.54 1.81
CA VAL A 88 25.35 -17.93 2.98
C VAL A 88 25.47 -19.45 3.10
N ALA A 89 24.34 -20.16 2.88
CA ALA A 89 24.31 -21.61 2.90
C ALA A 89 25.01 -22.28 1.69
N GLY A 90 25.48 -21.49 0.71
CA GLY A 90 26.19 -22.00 -0.46
C GLY A 90 25.32 -22.49 -1.61
N PHE A 91 23.98 -22.36 -1.51
CA PHE A 91 23.05 -22.74 -2.58
C PHE A 91 22.99 -21.74 -3.75
N ALA A 92 23.43 -20.51 -3.55
CA ALA A 92 23.46 -19.48 -4.59
C ALA A 92 24.81 -18.78 -4.64
N ASP A 93 25.17 -18.29 -5.82
CA ASP A 93 26.36 -17.46 -6.02
C ASP A 93 26.14 -16.04 -5.53
N GLY A 94 27.05 -15.51 -4.73
CA GLY A 94 26.92 -14.20 -4.10
C GLY A 94 27.07 -13.00 -5.04
N LYS A 95 27.65 -13.19 -6.24
CA LYS A 95 27.84 -12.11 -7.23
C LYS A 95 26.72 -12.10 -8.26
N THR A 96 26.33 -13.25 -8.76
CA THR A 96 25.34 -13.39 -9.83
C THR A 96 23.93 -13.63 -9.30
N GLY A 97 23.79 -14.12 -8.07
CA GLY A 97 22.50 -14.55 -7.50
C GLY A 97 21.97 -15.87 -8.09
N LEU A 98 22.72 -16.52 -8.97
CA LEU A 98 22.30 -17.77 -9.60
C LEU A 98 22.39 -18.94 -8.61
N LEU A 99 21.40 -19.83 -8.66
CA LEU A 99 21.43 -21.06 -7.90
C LEU A 99 22.52 -22.01 -8.44
N ARG A 100 23.20 -22.69 -7.52
CA ARG A 100 24.23 -23.72 -7.83
C ARG A 100 23.62 -25.12 -7.99
N VAL A 101 22.39 -25.30 -7.58
CA VAL A 101 21.59 -26.51 -7.73
C VAL A 101 20.35 -26.19 -8.55
N SER A 102 19.68 -27.19 -9.10
CA SER A 102 18.44 -26.93 -9.83
C SER A 102 17.36 -26.40 -8.86
N PRO A 103 16.46 -25.53 -9.30
CA PRO A 103 15.35 -25.06 -8.45
C PRO A 103 14.50 -26.19 -7.90
N ALA A 104 14.30 -27.27 -8.67
CA ALA A 104 13.51 -28.43 -8.25
C ALA A 104 14.19 -29.19 -7.10
N GLU A 105 15.50 -29.41 -7.18
CA GLU A 105 16.28 -30.07 -6.11
C GLU A 105 16.25 -29.20 -4.83
N LEU A 106 16.43 -27.90 -4.94
CA LEU A 106 16.39 -27.01 -3.79
C LEU A 106 15.02 -27.03 -3.11
N VAL A 107 13.94 -26.92 -3.88
CA VAL A 107 12.57 -26.96 -3.34
C VAL A 107 12.27 -28.32 -2.71
N GLY A 108 12.69 -29.43 -3.34
CA GLY A 108 12.52 -30.78 -2.80
C GLY A 108 13.22 -30.95 -1.45
N ALA A 109 14.49 -30.54 -1.38
CA ALA A 109 15.27 -30.60 -0.14
C ALA A 109 14.68 -29.75 1.00
N LEU A 110 14.24 -28.53 0.68
CA LEU A 110 13.61 -27.65 1.67
C LEU A 110 12.23 -28.17 2.11
N ALA A 111 11.45 -28.77 1.20
CA ALA A 111 10.16 -29.37 1.54
C ALA A 111 10.34 -30.61 2.45
N GLU A 112 11.32 -31.45 2.18
CA GLU A 112 11.66 -32.61 3.04
C GLU A 112 12.12 -32.15 4.43
N LEU A 113 12.98 -31.11 4.49
CA LEU A 113 13.42 -30.51 5.74
C LEU A 113 12.24 -29.89 6.53
N ALA A 114 11.30 -29.23 5.85
CA ALA A 114 10.12 -28.64 6.48
C ALA A 114 9.12 -29.69 7.00
N ALA A 115 9.01 -30.82 6.32
CA ALA A 115 8.16 -31.93 6.72
C ALA A 115 8.74 -32.74 7.88
N ARG A 116 10.06 -32.67 8.10
CA ARG A 116 10.76 -33.36 9.17
C ARG A 116 10.61 -32.57 10.49
N GLU A 117 10.31 -33.30 11.57
CA GLU A 117 10.36 -32.75 12.93
C GLU A 117 11.75 -33.01 13.53
N PRO A 118 12.68 -32.05 13.47
CA PRO A 118 14.01 -32.23 14.03
C PRO A 118 13.95 -32.23 15.56
N SER A 119 14.78 -33.08 16.15
CA SER A 119 14.98 -33.13 17.61
C SER A 119 15.56 -31.80 18.13
N PRO A 120 15.38 -31.46 19.42
CA PRO A 120 16.00 -30.27 20.02
C PRO A 120 17.52 -30.23 19.86
N ILE A 121 18.19 -31.38 19.88
CA ILE A 121 19.65 -31.50 19.70
C ILE A 121 20.04 -31.14 18.26
N GLU A 122 19.32 -31.63 17.26
CA GLU A 122 19.56 -31.30 15.86
C GLU A 122 19.35 -29.83 15.58
N ARG A 123 18.29 -29.21 16.14
CA ARG A 123 18.04 -27.76 16.03
C ARG A 123 19.18 -26.93 16.59
N GLU A 124 19.72 -27.33 17.73
CA GLU A 124 20.85 -26.65 18.38
C GLU A 124 22.14 -26.81 17.56
N ALA A 125 22.38 -27.96 16.95
CA ALA A 125 23.49 -28.15 16.05
C ALA A 125 23.38 -27.31 14.79
N TRP A 126 22.19 -27.26 14.17
CA TRP A 126 21.95 -26.39 13.01
C TRP A 126 22.10 -24.91 13.32
N LYS A 127 21.65 -24.48 14.50
CA LYS A 127 21.80 -23.11 14.94
C LYS A 127 23.27 -22.72 15.07
N ARG A 128 24.09 -23.55 15.72
CA ARG A 128 25.54 -23.31 15.85
C ARG A 128 26.23 -23.24 14.50
N ALA A 129 25.98 -24.19 13.61
CA ALA A 129 26.55 -24.16 12.28
C ALA A 129 26.12 -22.91 11.47
N GLY A 130 24.85 -22.51 11.59
CA GLY A 130 24.33 -21.30 10.99
C GLY A 130 24.97 -20.02 11.52
N ASP A 131 25.15 -19.91 12.83
CA ASP A 131 25.80 -18.76 13.48
C ASP A 131 27.27 -18.62 13.03
N GLU A 132 27.99 -19.72 12.88
CA GLU A 132 29.37 -19.74 12.35
C GLU A 132 29.42 -19.19 10.91
N LEU A 133 28.53 -19.69 10.03
CA LEU A 133 28.48 -19.23 8.64
C LEU A 133 28.11 -17.75 8.52
N LEU A 134 27.14 -17.28 9.30
CA LEU A 134 26.74 -15.87 9.33
C LEU A 134 27.87 -14.96 9.86
N SER A 135 28.58 -15.39 10.88
CA SER A 135 29.71 -14.66 11.47
C SER A 135 30.87 -14.56 10.48
N ALA A 136 31.23 -15.64 9.80
CA ALA A 136 32.28 -15.67 8.77
C ALA A 136 31.98 -14.67 7.64
N LYS A 137 30.72 -14.63 7.17
CA LYS A 137 30.30 -13.69 6.11
C LYS A 137 30.38 -12.23 6.57
N ASN A 138 30.00 -11.93 7.79
CA ASN A 138 30.05 -10.56 8.35
C ASN A 138 31.49 -10.08 8.51
N SER A 139 32.41 -10.95 8.91
CA SER A 139 33.84 -10.65 9.02
C SER A 139 34.50 -10.40 7.65
N ALA A 140 34.05 -11.09 6.61
CA ALA A 140 34.53 -10.85 5.23
C ALA A 140 34.04 -9.51 4.66
N LYS A 141 32.84 -9.05 5.04
CA LYS A 141 32.29 -7.74 4.62
C LYS A 141 32.96 -6.54 5.28
N GLY A 142 33.49 -6.70 6.48
CA GLY A 142 34.18 -5.63 7.21
C GLY A 142 35.63 -5.36 6.75
N LYS A 143 36.18 -6.17 5.83
CA LYS A 143 37.55 -6.05 5.32
C LYS A 143 37.64 -5.54 3.86
N ALA A 144 36.51 -5.21 3.24
CA ALA A 144 36.44 -4.63 1.90
C ALA A 144 35.96 -3.17 1.98
#